data_bce14a4b6ef66f6ba60282ee39542aa9
#
_entry.id   bce14a4b6ef66f6ba60282ee39542aa9
#
_cell.length_a   1.000
_cell.length_b   1.000
_cell.length_c   1.000
_cell.angle_alpha   90.00
_cell.angle_beta   90.00
_cell.angle_gamma   90.00
#
_symmetry.space_group_name_H-M   'P 1'
#
loop_
_entity.id
_entity.type
_entity.pdbx_description
1 polymer ?
#
loop_
_entity_poly.entity_id
_entity_poly.type
_entity_poly.pdbx_seq_one_letter_code
_entity_poly.pdbx_strand_id
1 'polypeptide(L)'
;FVKYGTVHLYIDYKTADSKLIGIAGEGRVFGELGVIEDKPRTMTTVAAEDSVVTIVDKESFPSYIKEHPNKLLVVMESLSSRIRAQSHKLAKACKVCAEYTEEKETKGYVDSALMNEMKVLAAENKKART
;
A
#
# COMPACT_ATOMS: atom_id res chain seq x y z
N PHE A 1 -0.97 -16.54 -3.12
CA PHE A 1 -2.43 -16.43 -3.34
C PHE A 1 -3.18 -17.15 -2.23
N VAL A 2 -4.16 -16.50 -1.61
CA VAL A 2 -5.03 -17.10 -0.59
C VAL A 2 -6.07 -17.98 -1.28
N LYS A 3 -6.07 -19.27 -0.97
CA LYS A 3 -7.09 -20.23 -1.45
C LYS A 3 -8.30 -20.31 -0.52
N TYR A 4 -8.04 -20.18 0.77
CA TYR A 4 -9.04 -20.24 1.82
C TYR A 4 -8.53 -19.46 3.04
N GLY A 5 -9.44 -18.89 3.84
CA GLY A 5 -9.12 -18.18 5.05
C GLY A 5 -8.67 -16.73 4.84
N THR A 6 -8.08 -16.16 5.89
CA THR A 6 -7.72 -14.74 5.95
C THR A 6 -6.31 -14.55 6.51
N VAL A 7 -5.52 -13.71 5.84
CA VAL A 7 -4.15 -13.38 6.23
C VAL A 7 -4.06 -11.89 6.54
N HIS A 8 -3.52 -11.55 7.68
CA HIS A 8 -3.23 -10.18 8.11
C HIS A 8 -1.80 -9.79 7.75
N LEU A 9 -1.62 -8.57 7.32
CA LEU A 9 -0.34 -7.99 6.89
C LEU A 9 0.07 -6.89 7.86
N TYR A 10 1.24 -7.04 8.51
CA TYR A 10 1.74 -6.13 9.53
C TYR A 10 3.07 -5.52 9.14
N ILE A 11 3.27 -4.25 9.50
CA ILE A 11 4.57 -3.62 9.64
C ILE A 11 4.95 -3.65 11.12
N ASP A 12 6.24 -3.84 11.40
CA ASP A 12 6.82 -3.89 12.76
C ASP A 12 6.10 -4.86 13.70
N TYR A 13 5.74 -6.03 13.19
CA TYR A 13 4.99 -7.06 13.92
C TYR A 13 5.68 -7.46 15.23
N LYS A 14 4.90 -7.56 16.30
CA LYS A 14 5.36 -7.84 17.68
C LYS A 14 6.22 -6.75 18.32
N THR A 15 6.21 -5.54 17.80
CA THR A 15 6.80 -4.36 18.45
C THR A 15 5.71 -3.43 18.99
N ALA A 16 6.10 -2.41 19.76
CA ALA A 16 5.19 -1.37 20.23
C ALA A 16 4.56 -0.57 19.07
N ASP A 17 5.24 -0.52 17.92
CA ASP A 17 4.81 0.19 16.71
C ASP A 17 4.09 -0.70 15.70
N SER A 18 3.74 -1.92 16.08
CA SER A 18 3.06 -2.90 15.21
C SER A 18 1.77 -2.33 14.63
N LYS A 19 1.66 -2.34 13.30
CA LYS A 19 0.48 -1.81 12.57
C LYS A 19 -0.04 -2.83 11.59
N LEU A 20 -1.32 -3.14 11.69
CA LEU A 20 -2.06 -3.87 10.65
C LEU A 20 -2.27 -2.92 9.47
N ILE A 21 -1.70 -3.25 8.32
CA ILE A 21 -1.75 -2.41 7.12
C ILE A 21 -2.60 -2.98 6.00
N GLY A 22 -2.95 -4.25 6.08
CA GLY A 22 -3.79 -4.90 5.08
C GLY A 22 -4.33 -6.25 5.54
N ILE A 23 -5.36 -6.69 4.85
CA ILE A 23 -6.01 -7.98 5.03
C ILE A 23 -6.18 -8.61 3.65
N ALA A 24 -5.74 -9.84 3.50
CA ALA A 24 -5.90 -10.63 2.30
C ALA A 24 -6.80 -11.85 2.60
N GLY A 25 -8.02 -11.82 2.11
CA GLY A 25 -8.96 -12.93 2.14
C GLY A 25 -8.84 -13.84 0.92
N GLU A 26 -9.76 -14.78 0.79
CA GLU A 26 -9.84 -15.74 -0.32
C GLU A 26 -9.78 -15.06 -1.69
N GLY A 27 -9.03 -15.63 -2.60
CA GLY A 27 -8.80 -15.12 -3.95
C GLY A 27 -7.80 -13.96 -4.05
N ARG A 28 -7.38 -13.38 -2.94
CA ARG A 28 -6.42 -12.26 -2.92
C ARG A 28 -4.97 -12.73 -2.97
N VAL A 29 -4.09 -11.79 -3.34
CA VAL A 29 -2.64 -11.97 -3.38
C VAL A 29 -1.96 -11.08 -2.36
N PHE A 30 -0.85 -11.53 -1.83
CA PHE A 30 0.05 -10.74 -0.98
C PHE A 30 1.51 -11.12 -1.23
N GLY A 31 2.42 -10.20 -0.94
CA GLY A 31 3.86 -10.40 -1.09
C GLY A 31 4.35 -10.41 -2.54
N GLU A 32 3.51 -10.08 -3.51
CA GLU A 32 3.85 -10.05 -4.94
C GLU A 32 4.95 -9.02 -5.26
N LEU A 33 5.04 -7.92 -4.52
CA LEU A 33 6.09 -6.91 -4.73
C LEU A 33 7.49 -7.50 -4.60
N GLY A 34 7.73 -8.32 -3.57
CA GLY A 34 9.01 -8.98 -3.38
C GLY A 34 9.37 -9.95 -4.51
N VAL A 35 8.37 -10.57 -5.14
CA VAL A 35 8.57 -11.46 -6.29
C VAL A 35 8.85 -10.66 -7.57
N ILE A 36 8.07 -9.59 -7.81
CA ILE A 36 8.19 -8.76 -9.01
C ILE A 36 9.47 -7.94 -9.00
N GLU A 37 9.80 -7.31 -7.85
CA GLU A 37 10.94 -6.40 -7.73
C GLU A 37 12.25 -7.08 -7.32
N ASP A 38 12.21 -8.38 -6.96
CA ASP A 38 13.36 -9.10 -6.39
C ASP A 38 13.94 -8.42 -5.14
N LYS A 39 13.06 -8.03 -4.24
CA LYS A 39 13.40 -7.33 -3.01
C LYS A 39 12.95 -8.09 -1.77
N PRO A 40 13.58 -7.87 -0.62
CA PRO A 40 13.13 -8.43 0.66
C PRO A 40 11.66 -8.08 0.96
N ARG A 41 11.02 -8.95 1.72
CA ARG A 41 9.65 -8.70 2.21
C ARG A 41 9.65 -7.52 3.17
N THR A 42 8.70 -6.62 3.00
CA THR A 42 8.55 -5.41 3.83
C THR A 42 7.51 -5.58 4.94
N MET A 43 6.82 -6.72 4.96
CA MET A 43 5.71 -6.98 5.86
C MET A 43 5.78 -8.37 6.46
N THR A 44 5.26 -8.51 7.68
CA THR A 44 4.99 -9.82 8.30
C THR A 44 3.55 -10.22 8.00
N THR A 45 3.38 -11.48 7.58
CA THR A 45 2.06 -12.07 7.30
C THR A 45 1.69 -13.04 8.41
N VAL A 46 0.47 -12.93 8.91
CA VAL A 46 -0.06 -13.76 10.00
C VAL A 46 -1.40 -14.32 9.56
N ALA A 47 -1.59 -15.63 9.63
CA ALA A 47 -2.89 -16.23 9.42
C ALA A 47 -3.82 -15.81 10.59
N ALA A 48 -4.93 -15.16 10.26
CA ALA A 48 -5.92 -14.74 11.24
C ALA A 48 -6.87 -15.87 11.65
N GLU A 49 -6.93 -16.90 10.82
CA GLU A 49 -7.71 -18.11 10.97
C GLU A 49 -7.03 -19.26 10.23
N ASP A 50 -7.58 -20.46 10.27
CA ASP A 50 -7.10 -21.57 9.46
C ASP A 50 -7.13 -21.16 7.98
N SER A 51 -5.97 -21.17 7.34
CA SER A 51 -5.80 -20.62 6.01
C SER A 51 -4.95 -21.51 5.12
N VAL A 52 -5.30 -21.54 3.84
CA VAL A 52 -4.56 -22.26 2.80
C VAL A 52 -4.07 -21.26 1.76
N VAL A 53 -2.77 -21.25 1.49
CA VAL A 53 -2.15 -20.36 0.51
C VAL A 53 -1.36 -21.14 -0.54
N THR A 54 -1.40 -20.66 -1.79
CA THR A 54 -0.47 -21.09 -2.84
C THR A 54 0.76 -20.20 -2.80
N ILE A 55 1.92 -20.81 -2.55
CA ILE A 55 3.21 -20.12 -2.58
C ILE A 55 3.73 -20.17 -4.03
N VAL A 56 4.09 -19.02 -4.56
CA VAL A 56 4.72 -18.87 -5.89
C VAL A 56 5.96 -18.01 -5.68
N ASP A 57 7.13 -18.56 -5.93
CA ASP A 57 8.40 -17.86 -5.88
C ASP A 57 8.71 -17.13 -7.21
N LYS A 58 9.80 -16.38 -7.24
CA LYS A 58 10.21 -15.60 -8.41
C LYS A 58 10.48 -16.48 -9.63
N GLU A 59 11.10 -17.63 -9.42
CA GLU A 59 11.52 -18.53 -10.50
C GLU A 59 10.32 -19.23 -11.14
N SER A 60 9.35 -19.63 -10.33
CA SER A 60 8.12 -20.30 -10.79
C SER A 60 7.03 -19.33 -11.24
N PHE A 61 7.13 -18.04 -10.91
CA PHE A 61 6.09 -17.05 -11.22
C PHE A 61 5.73 -16.97 -12.72
N PRO A 62 6.69 -16.91 -13.68
CA PRO A 62 6.36 -16.85 -15.10
C PRO A 62 5.59 -18.09 -15.58
N SER A 63 6.01 -19.28 -15.17
CA SER A 63 5.33 -20.55 -15.52
C SER A 63 3.94 -20.62 -14.90
N TYR A 64 3.82 -20.24 -13.63
CA TYR A 64 2.55 -20.19 -12.92
C TYR A 64 1.53 -19.26 -13.60
N ILE A 65 1.95 -18.07 -14.02
CA ILE A 65 1.08 -17.13 -14.74
C ILE A 65 0.72 -17.65 -16.12
N LYS A 66 1.62 -18.33 -16.81
CA LYS A 66 1.33 -18.96 -18.11
C LYS A 66 0.23 -20.03 -18.00
N GLU A 67 0.26 -20.82 -16.92
CA GLU A 67 -0.76 -21.85 -16.64
C GLU A 67 -2.07 -21.24 -16.09
N HIS A 68 -1.96 -20.13 -15.38
CA HIS A 68 -3.09 -19.47 -14.71
C HIS A 68 -3.17 -17.96 -15.07
N PRO A 69 -3.46 -17.59 -16.33
CA PRO A 69 -3.38 -16.18 -16.78
C PRO A 69 -4.29 -15.23 -15.99
N ASN A 70 -5.43 -15.71 -15.50
CA ASN A 70 -6.32 -14.91 -14.65
C ASN A 70 -5.69 -14.46 -13.33
N LYS A 71 -4.65 -15.15 -12.86
CA LYS A 71 -3.92 -14.75 -11.65
C LYS A 71 -3.10 -13.48 -11.85
N LEU A 72 -2.69 -13.18 -13.07
CA LEU A 72 -2.06 -11.90 -13.39
C LEU A 72 -3.04 -10.74 -13.19
N LEU A 73 -4.29 -10.90 -13.60
CA LEU A 73 -5.33 -9.88 -13.37
C LEU A 73 -5.54 -9.63 -11.87
N VAL A 74 -5.57 -10.69 -11.05
CA VAL A 74 -5.68 -10.56 -9.58
C VAL A 74 -4.51 -9.75 -9.01
N VAL A 75 -3.28 -9.98 -9.50
CA VAL A 75 -2.11 -9.18 -9.09
C VAL A 75 -2.27 -7.72 -9.51
N MET A 76 -2.64 -7.46 -10.75
CA MET A 76 -2.82 -6.11 -11.29
C MET A 76 -3.94 -5.35 -10.55
N GLU A 77 -5.06 -5.98 -10.27
CA GLU A 77 -6.17 -5.41 -9.51
C GLU A 77 -5.75 -5.07 -8.07
N SER A 78 -5.00 -5.96 -7.42
CA SER A 78 -4.46 -5.74 -6.09
C SER A 78 -3.52 -4.53 -6.05
N LEU A 79 -2.59 -4.43 -7.01
CA LEU A 79 -1.67 -3.30 -7.13
C LEU A 79 -2.41 -2.00 -7.41
N SER A 80 -3.33 -2.01 -8.36
CA SER A 80 -4.15 -0.84 -8.74
C SER A 80 -4.97 -0.33 -7.56
N SER A 81 -5.63 -1.22 -6.83
CA SER A 81 -6.42 -0.89 -5.63
C SER A 81 -5.55 -0.27 -4.53
N ARG A 82 -4.34 -0.82 -4.30
CA ARG A 82 -3.40 -0.28 -3.31
C ARG A 82 -2.85 1.08 -3.70
N ILE A 83 -2.47 1.28 -4.97
CA ILE A 83 -2.03 2.59 -5.48
C ILE A 83 -3.12 3.63 -5.25
N ARG A 84 -4.36 3.32 -5.57
CA ARG A 84 -5.50 4.22 -5.36
C ARG A 84 -5.71 4.55 -3.88
N ALA A 85 -5.68 3.55 -3.01
CA ALA A 85 -5.82 3.75 -1.56
C ALA A 85 -4.67 4.59 -0.99
N GLN A 86 -3.45 4.36 -1.43
CA GLN A 86 -2.26 5.13 -1.02
C GLN A 86 -2.34 6.58 -1.52
N SER A 87 -2.74 6.80 -2.77
CA SER A 87 -2.94 8.14 -3.32
C SER A 87 -3.99 8.92 -2.53
N HIS A 88 -5.09 8.28 -2.13
CA HIS A 88 -6.10 8.91 -1.26
C HIS A 88 -5.57 9.27 0.12
N LYS A 89 -4.80 8.37 0.75
CA LYS A 89 -4.19 8.63 2.06
C LYS A 89 -3.19 9.78 1.98
N LEU A 90 -2.36 9.79 0.94
CA LEU A 90 -1.38 10.86 0.70
C LEU A 90 -2.08 12.21 0.49
N ALA A 91 -3.09 12.28 -0.37
CA ALA A 91 -3.87 13.50 -0.62
C ALA A 91 -4.51 14.05 0.68
N LYS A 92 -5.05 13.14 1.52
CA LYS A 92 -5.62 13.52 2.82
C LYS A 92 -4.54 14.04 3.77
N ALA A 93 -3.39 13.37 3.85
CA ALA A 93 -2.27 13.80 4.68
C ALA A 93 -1.74 15.17 4.24
N CYS A 94 -1.55 15.39 2.94
CA CYS A 94 -1.13 16.69 2.40
C CYS A 94 -2.13 17.80 2.74
N LYS A 95 -3.44 17.53 2.71
CA LYS A 95 -4.46 18.50 3.09
C LYS A 95 -4.37 18.88 4.57
N VAL A 96 -4.27 17.89 5.46
CA VAL A 96 -4.11 18.12 6.90
C VAL A 96 -2.83 18.90 7.22
N CYS A 97 -1.72 18.54 6.56
CA CYS A 97 -0.47 19.26 6.72
C CYS A 97 -0.57 20.70 6.22
N ALA A 98 -1.24 20.96 5.09
CA ALA A 98 -1.43 22.31 4.57
C ALA A 98 -2.27 23.19 5.54
N GLU A 99 -3.38 22.65 6.06
CA GLU A 99 -4.23 23.31 7.06
C GLU A 99 -3.43 23.64 8.33
N TYR A 100 -2.64 22.68 8.84
CA TYR A 100 -1.79 22.88 10.02
C TYR A 100 -0.70 23.92 9.79
N THR A 101 -0.20 24.04 8.57
CA THR A 101 0.87 24.98 8.21
C THR A 101 0.32 26.40 8.07
N GLU A 102 -0.89 26.56 7.50
CA GLU A 102 -1.60 27.85 7.44
C GLU A 102 -1.91 28.39 8.85
N GLU A 103 -2.30 27.54 9.80
CA GLU A 103 -2.49 27.93 11.21
C GLU A 103 -1.16 28.36 11.89
N LYS A 104 -0.01 27.78 11.51
CA LYS A 104 1.29 28.15 12.05
C LYS A 104 1.90 29.38 11.39
N GLU A 105 1.64 29.66 10.11
CA GLU A 105 2.07 30.92 9.48
C GLU A 105 1.45 32.15 10.14
N THR A 106 0.17 32.05 10.54
CA THR A 106 -0.48 33.08 11.35
C THR A 106 0.18 33.26 12.73
N LYS A 107 1.00 32.28 13.17
CA LYS A 107 1.77 32.32 14.43
C LYS A 107 3.27 32.54 14.25
N GLY A 108 3.75 32.81 13.02
CA GLY A 108 5.15 33.21 12.73
C GLY A 108 6.21 32.12 12.82
N TYR A 109 5.85 30.84 12.57
CA TYR A 109 6.78 29.71 12.76
C TYR A 109 6.67 28.64 11.66
N VAL A 110 7.07 28.91 10.42
CA VAL A 110 7.18 27.86 9.40
C VAL A 110 8.25 28.14 8.33
N ASP A 111 8.98 27.08 7.93
CA ASP A 111 9.90 27.04 6.80
C ASP A 111 9.13 27.19 5.47
N SER A 112 9.38 28.29 4.77
CA SER A 112 8.67 28.67 3.54
C SER A 112 8.87 27.72 2.35
N ALA A 113 9.96 26.95 2.31
CA ALA A 113 10.26 26.02 1.23
C ALA A 113 9.35 24.76 1.29
N LEU A 114 9.20 24.18 2.47
CA LEU A 114 8.33 23.02 2.70
C LEU A 114 6.86 23.37 2.43
N MET A 115 6.44 24.59 2.78
CA MET A 115 5.10 25.11 2.50
C MET A 115 4.77 25.17 1.01
N ASN A 116 5.72 25.66 0.20
CA ASN A 116 5.51 25.75 -1.23
C ASN A 116 5.39 24.39 -1.90
N GLU A 117 6.21 23.42 -1.53
CA GLU A 117 6.09 22.04 -2.04
C GLU A 117 4.74 21.42 -1.69
N MET A 118 4.26 21.61 -0.47
CA MET A 118 2.97 21.08 -0.04
C MET A 118 1.78 21.75 -0.73
N LYS A 119 1.83 23.06 -0.97
CA LYS A 119 0.82 23.79 -1.75
C LYS A 119 0.77 23.33 -3.21
N VAL A 120 1.93 23.06 -3.83
CA VAL A 120 2.01 22.51 -5.19
C VAL A 120 1.37 21.11 -5.26
N LEU A 121 1.72 20.20 -4.37
CA LEU A 121 1.14 18.86 -4.30
C LEU A 121 -0.37 18.87 -4.07
N ALA A 122 -0.87 19.76 -3.22
CA ALA A 122 -2.30 19.93 -2.96
C ALA A 122 -3.05 20.48 -4.19
N ALA A 123 -2.44 21.40 -4.94
CA ALA A 123 -3.00 21.98 -6.18
C ALA A 123 -3.03 20.97 -7.32
N GLU A 124 -1.98 20.16 -7.49
CA GLU A 124 -1.92 19.08 -8.48
C GLU A 124 -2.98 18.00 -8.22
N ASN A 125 -3.18 17.61 -6.97
CA ASN A 125 -4.24 16.67 -6.58
C ASN A 125 -5.66 17.23 -6.82
N LYS A 126 -5.84 18.56 -6.78
CA LYS A 126 -7.13 19.19 -7.08
C LYS A 126 -7.42 19.21 -8.59
N LYS A 127 -6.39 19.38 -9.43
CA LYS A 127 -6.50 19.32 -10.90
C LYS A 127 -6.76 17.89 -11.42
N ALA A 128 -6.21 16.88 -10.78
CA ALA A 128 -6.42 15.47 -11.16
C ALA A 128 -7.83 14.94 -10.84
N ARG A 129 -8.68 15.72 -10.18
CA ARG A 129 -10.06 15.38 -9.82
C ARG A 129 -11.13 16.05 -10.69
N THR A 130 -10.73 16.92 -11.59
CA THR A 130 -11.58 17.55 -12.61
C THR A 130 -11.35 16.93 -13.97
#